data_4287b4ed279c7d6cb5d68357efa02c36
#
_entry.id   4287b4ed279c7d6cb5d68357efa02c36
#
_cell.length_a   1.000
_cell.length_b   1.000
_cell.length_c   1.000
_cell.angle_alpha   90.00
_cell.angle_beta   90.00
_cell.angle_gamma   90.00
#
_symmetry.space_group_name_H-M   'P 1'
#
loop_
_entity.id
_entity.type
_entity.pdbx_description
1 polymer ?
#
loop_
_entity_poly.entity_id
_entity_poly.type
_entity_poly.pdbx_seq_one_letter_code
_entity_poly.pdbx_strand_id
1 'polypeptide(L)'
;MRIRLADYVADFLVSHGVTDVFSVVGGGAMHLNDALGHNEGLKVTYNHHEQACAMAAESYARIDNRIAAVCVTTGPGGTNALTGVVGGWLDSIPIFIISGQVRYDTTARYALSYTETPLRAMGDQEYDIVKSVSNMTKYATMIEDPKDIRYALEKAWHLATTGRPGPVWIDIPVNYQGGYIETDELRGYDPEEDDKLLPPPVEDSVVKAVLEKIKNAKRPVFHAGYGIRLSGAYDVFRSVAKKLNIPIVTYWNAVDLIEDDNPLYCGRAGNMGDRPGNWAIQNSDLILAVGTRISIRQTGYNWKTWARAAEVIMVDIDKAELKKPTIHVEMPVWADAKDFLTKLDKYASDIAPVFRGDEWCSTTLKWKKEYPVVQPKQWEENGSTANVYAFIKYLSSQLPENSLTAVSNGACCVVGNQTYVIKKGSRMANNSAVASMGYGLPAAIGTCIGGGRRTTICLEGDGSIMMNLQELQTIITNKLPIKVFLINNNGYHSIRLTQNNLFKEHCKIGIGPESGDLSFPEFKKIAEAFGYDYYSASSNKEMMETVDKVLEADGPVFCEIFTDTKQVWEPKSSTKRLEDGTLVSPPLEDLAPFLSREELKDIMFIPLLDEE
;
A
#
# COMPACT_ATOMS: atom_id res chain seq x y z
N MET A 1 -3.91 19.61 36.57
CA MET A 1 -4.46 18.31 37.07
C MET A 1 -3.33 17.28 37.11
N ARG A 2 -3.20 16.54 38.23
CA ARG A 2 -2.14 15.53 38.37
C ARG A 2 -2.59 14.20 37.82
N ILE A 3 -1.81 13.64 36.86
CA ILE A 3 -2.12 12.36 36.17
C ILE A 3 -0.82 11.57 35.94
N ARG A 4 -0.91 10.24 35.91
CA ARG A 4 0.23 9.39 35.48
C ARG A 4 0.50 9.63 34.00
N LEU A 5 1.78 9.79 33.61
CA LEU A 5 2.14 10.12 32.22
C LEU A 5 1.60 9.07 31.22
N ALA A 6 1.64 7.79 31.55
CA ALA A 6 1.11 6.73 30.67
C ALA A 6 -0.42 6.88 30.44
N ASP A 7 -1.18 7.26 31.50
CA ASP A 7 -2.64 7.50 31.36
C ASP A 7 -2.89 8.75 30.50
N TYR A 8 -2.08 9.81 30.65
CA TYR A 8 -2.16 10.99 29.79
C TYR A 8 -1.96 10.65 28.32
N VAL A 9 -1.00 9.73 28.00
CA VAL A 9 -0.78 9.25 26.63
C VAL A 9 -2.01 8.51 26.09
N ALA A 10 -2.63 7.64 26.90
CA ALA A 10 -3.84 6.91 26.50
C ALA A 10 -5.01 7.88 26.24
N ASP A 11 -5.23 8.84 27.15
CA ASP A 11 -6.29 9.86 27.02
C ASP A 11 -6.05 10.76 25.81
N PHE A 12 -4.79 11.11 25.51
CA PHE A 12 -4.43 11.86 24.30
C PHE A 12 -4.86 11.13 23.03
N LEU A 13 -4.55 9.83 22.92
CA LEU A 13 -4.93 9.02 21.77
C LEU A 13 -6.47 8.99 21.59
N VAL A 14 -7.21 8.75 22.66
CA VAL A 14 -8.69 8.74 22.64
C VAL A 14 -9.24 10.10 22.22
N SER A 15 -8.71 11.19 22.78
CA SER A 15 -9.18 12.55 22.44
C SER A 15 -8.95 12.93 20.97
N HIS A 16 -8.02 12.24 20.30
CA HIS A 16 -7.73 12.41 18.86
C HIS A 16 -8.43 11.35 17.98
N GLY A 17 -9.37 10.58 18.54
CA GLY A 17 -10.19 9.63 17.80
C GLY A 17 -9.53 8.27 17.52
N VAL A 18 -8.40 7.96 18.16
CA VAL A 18 -7.83 6.61 18.12
C VAL A 18 -8.71 5.68 18.94
N THR A 19 -9.13 4.56 18.37
CA THR A 19 -9.96 3.54 19.00
C THR A 19 -9.26 2.20 19.15
N ASP A 20 -8.24 1.96 18.33
CA ASP A 20 -7.56 0.67 18.24
C ASP A 20 -6.04 0.82 18.40
N VAL A 21 -5.46 -0.13 19.14
CA VAL A 21 -4.01 -0.22 19.39
C VAL A 21 -3.55 -1.63 19.05
N PHE A 22 -2.43 -1.76 18.35
CA PHE A 22 -1.74 -3.03 18.11
C PHE A 22 -0.49 -3.11 18.98
N SER A 23 -0.30 -4.20 19.71
CA SER A 23 0.77 -4.27 20.71
C SER A 23 1.32 -5.68 20.91
N VAL A 24 2.59 -5.72 21.30
CA VAL A 24 3.21 -6.84 22.02
C VAL A 24 3.71 -6.29 23.34
N VAL A 25 3.29 -6.89 24.44
CA VAL A 25 3.64 -6.41 25.79
C VAL A 25 5.13 -6.64 26.11
N GLY A 26 5.70 -5.77 26.96
CA GLY A 26 7.08 -5.94 27.39
C GLY A 26 7.45 -5.01 28.56
N GLY A 27 8.52 -5.36 29.27
CA GLY A 27 8.94 -4.70 30.51
C GLY A 27 9.23 -3.20 30.37
N GLY A 28 9.86 -2.78 29.26
CA GLY A 28 10.15 -1.38 29.00
C GLY A 28 8.91 -0.52 28.69
N ALA A 29 7.77 -1.14 28.36
CA ALA A 29 6.50 -0.46 28.09
C ALA A 29 5.40 -0.81 29.11
N MET A 30 5.76 -1.31 30.30
CA MET A 30 4.80 -1.88 31.24
C MET A 30 3.68 -0.92 31.66
N HIS A 31 4.00 0.35 31.92
CA HIS A 31 2.98 1.34 32.31
C HIS A 31 2.16 1.83 31.11
N LEU A 32 2.75 1.87 29.92
CA LEU A 32 2.01 2.15 28.68
C LEU A 32 1.03 1.01 28.37
N ASN A 33 1.49 -0.25 28.45
CA ASN A 33 0.60 -1.41 28.24
C ASN A 33 -0.56 -1.43 29.23
N ASP A 34 -0.31 -1.12 30.50
CA ASP A 34 -1.33 -1.00 31.54
C ASP A 34 -2.35 0.12 31.22
N ALA A 35 -1.86 1.32 30.91
CA ALA A 35 -2.71 2.47 30.59
C ALA A 35 -3.57 2.24 29.34
N LEU A 36 -2.96 1.75 28.26
CA LEU A 36 -3.66 1.49 27.00
C LEU A 36 -4.67 0.33 27.13
N GLY A 37 -4.29 -0.72 27.86
CA GLY A 37 -5.14 -1.90 28.04
C GLY A 37 -6.35 -1.70 28.96
N HIS A 38 -6.30 -0.72 29.86
CA HIS A 38 -7.39 -0.41 30.80
C HIS A 38 -8.18 0.86 30.44
N ASN A 39 -7.76 1.62 29.42
CA ASN A 39 -8.53 2.78 28.97
C ASN A 39 -9.79 2.32 28.21
N GLU A 40 -10.97 2.71 28.67
CA GLU A 40 -12.26 2.30 28.11
C GLU A 40 -12.49 2.77 26.66
N GLY A 41 -11.80 3.81 26.22
CA GLY A 41 -11.87 4.34 24.86
C GLY A 41 -10.99 3.59 23.86
N LEU A 42 -10.13 2.66 24.31
CA LEU A 42 -9.18 1.95 23.47
C LEU A 42 -9.44 0.43 23.45
N LYS A 43 -9.26 -0.17 22.31
CA LYS A 43 -9.27 -1.61 22.15
C LYS A 43 -7.89 -2.09 21.69
N VAL A 44 -7.19 -2.83 22.55
CA VAL A 44 -5.87 -3.37 22.23
C VAL A 44 -6.01 -4.74 21.58
N THR A 45 -5.39 -4.89 20.40
CA THR A 45 -5.17 -6.18 19.75
C THR A 45 -3.73 -6.61 19.99
N TYR A 46 -3.56 -7.70 20.73
CA TYR A 46 -2.23 -8.25 21.00
C TYR A 46 -1.83 -9.19 19.86
N ASN A 47 -0.78 -8.81 19.15
CA ASN A 47 -0.13 -9.60 18.11
C ASN A 47 0.96 -10.49 18.71
N HIS A 48 1.52 -11.38 17.91
CA HIS A 48 2.63 -12.25 18.32
C HIS A 48 4.01 -11.77 17.82
N HIS A 49 4.03 -10.67 17.04
CA HIS A 49 5.26 -10.04 16.55
C HIS A 49 5.04 -8.55 16.30
N GLU A 50 6.00 -7.71 16.65
CA GLU A 50 5.89 -6.25 16.52
C GLU A 50 5.86 -5.78 15.06
N GLN A 51 6.46 -6.53 14.14
CA GLN A 51 6.33 -6.30 12.71
C GLN A 51 4.84 -6.36 12.29
N ALA A 52 4.12 -7.35 12.82
CA ALA A 52 2.70 -7.50 12.56
C ALA A 52 1.88 -6.36 13.16
N CYS A 53 2.25 -5.83 14.34
CA CYS A 53 1.60 -4.65 14.91
C CYS A 53 1.67 -3.45 13.96
N ALA A 54 2.87 -3.15 13.45
CA ALA A 54 3.09 -2.02 12.56
C ALA A 54 2.39 -2.21 11.19
N MET A 55 2.42 -3.42 10.62
CA MET A 55 1.71 -3.75 9.37
C MET A 55 0.19 -3.71 9.54
N ALA A 56 -0.34 -4.14 10.68
CA ALA A 56 -1.78 -4.07 10.96
C ALA A 56 -2.24 -2.61 11.12
N ALA A 57 -1.49 -1.79 11.85
CA ALA A 57 -1.80 -0.36 11.99
C ALA A 57 -1.73 0.37 10.64
N GLU A 58 -0.76 0.03 9.80
CA GLU A 58 -0.62 0.56 8.45
C GLU A 58 -1.84 0.24 7.59
N SER A 59 -2.26 -1.02 7.54
CA SER A 59 -3.41 -1.43 6.72
C SER A 59 -4.75 -0.93 7.30
N TYR A 60 -4.86 -0.79 8.62
CA TYR A 60 -5.99 -0.15 9.28
C TYR A 60 -6.19 1.28 8.75
N ALA A 61 -5.12 2.08 8.70
CA ALA A 61 -5.18 3.45 8.21
C ALA A 61 -5.52 3.54 6.71
N ARG A 62 -5.19 2.53 5.91
CA ARG A 62 -5.57 2.50 4.49
C ARG A 62 -7.07 2.46 4.25
N ILE A 63 -7.87 2.02 5.21
CA ILE A 63 -9.32 1.83 4.99
C ILE A 63 -10.04 3.17 4.88
N ASP A 64 -9.80 4.09 5.81
CA ASP A 64 -10.50 5.38 5.86
C ASP A 64 -9.67 6.53 6.46
N ASN A 65 -8.34 6.41 6.43
CA ASN A 65 -7.37 7.35 6.97
C ASN A 65 -7.42 7.49 8.51
N ARG A 66 -8.18 6.67 9.25
CA ARG A 66 -8.09 6.65 10.72
C ARG A 66 -6.76 6.06 11.16
N ILE A 67 -6.20 6.60 12.21
CA ILE A 67 -4.95 6.13 12.79
C ILE A 67 -5.25 5.11 13.87
N ALA A 68 -4.59 3.93 13.80
CA ALA A 68 -4.40 3.06 14.94
C ALA A 68 -3.02 3.34 15.54
N ALA A 69 -2.91 3.18 16.87
CA ALA A 69 -1.62 3.28 17.53
C ALA A 69 -0.91 1.91 17.57
N VAL A 70 0.42 1.98 17.66
CA VAL A 70 1.27 0.81 17.90
C VAL A 70 2.02 1.05 19.21
N CYS A 71 1.98 0.08 20.12
CA CYS A 71 2.77 0.12 21.34
C CYS A 71 3.72 -1.08 21.40
N VAL A 72 5.03 -0.79 21.49
CA VAL A 72 6.09 -1.80 21.54
C VAL A 72 7.06 -1.52 22.69
N THR A 73 7.79 -2.55 23.12
CA THR A 73 8.77 -2.41 24.21
C THR A 73 10.13 -1.95 23.71
N THR A 74 11.08 -1.76 24.63
CA THR A 74 12.48 -1.38 24.36
C THR A 74 13.22 -2.45 23.55
N GLY A 75 14.31 -2.06 22.91
CA GLY A 75 15.21 -2.96 22.19
C GLY A 75 14.53 -3.69 21.03
N PRO A 76 14.37 -5.03 21.11
CA PRO A 76 13.80 -5.83 20.02
C PRO A 76 12.37 -5.44 19.68
N GLY A 77 11.57 -4.93 20.62
CA GLY A 77 10.23 -4.45 20.33
C GLY A 77 10.22 -3.35 19.28
N GLY A 78 11.09 -2.36 19.42
CA GLY A 78 11.24 -1.30 18.43
C GLY A 78 11.85 -1.81 17.11
N THR A 79 12.95 -2.55 17.17
CA THR A 79 13.64 -3.00 15.94
C THR A 79 12.83 -3.99 15.10
N ASN A 80 12.01 -4.82 15.72
CA ASN A 80 11.13 -5.74 15.01
C ASN A 80 10.03 -5.00 14.21
N ALA A 81 9.57 -3.84 14.66
CA ALA A 81 8.51 -3.07 14.00
C ALA A 81 8.96 -2.39 12.69
N LEU A 82 10.26 -2.23 12.45
CA LEU A 82 10.81 -1.37 11.39
C LEU A 82 10.25 -1.65 10.00
N THR A 83 10.10 -2.91 9.61
CA THR A 83 9.60 -3.26 8.26
C THR A 83 8.19 -2.71 8.02
N GLY A 84 7.30 -2.78 9.02
CA GLY A 84 5.95 -2.21 8.90
C GLY A 84 5.98 -0.68 8.84
N VAL A 85 6.87 -0.05 9.61
CA VAL A 85 7.04 1.42 9.59
C VAL A 85 7.56 1.90 8.24
N VAL A 86 8.55 1.23 7.64
CA VAL A 86 9.04 1.54 6.28
C VAL A 86 7.90 1.41 5.26
N GLY A 87 7.00 0.43 5.40
CA GLY A 87 5.82 0.30 4.56
C GLY A 87 4.95 1.54 4.59
N GLY A 88 4.62 2.01 5.78
CA GLY A 88 3.87 3.25 5.99
C GLY A 88 4.58 4.49 5.44
N TRP A 89 5.89 4.60 5.66
CA TRP A 89 6.70 5.70 5.15
C TRP A 89 6.68 5.81 3.62
N LEU A 90 6.96 4.71 2.94
CA LEU A 90 7.06 4.70 1.48
C LEU A 90 5.71 4.92 0.79
N ASP A 91 4.61 4.46 1.38
CA ASP A 91 3.25 4.64 0.86
C ASP A 91 2.51 5.84 1.47
N SER A 92 3.19 6.63 2.34
CA SER A 92 2.64 7.83 2.97
C SER A 92 1.43 7.54 3.88
N ILE A 93 1.46 6.41 4.60
CA ILE A 93 0.40 6.00 5.52
C ILE A 93 0.73 6.45 6.94
N PRO A 94 -0.18 7.15 7.62
CA PRO A 94 0.06 7.60 8.99
C PRO A 94 0.00 6.41 9.96
N ILE A 95 1.02 6.28 10.81
CA ILE A 95 1.08 5.30 11.91
C ILE A 95 1.60 6.03 13.14
N PHE A 96 0.94 5.88 14.28
CA PHE A 96 1.36 6.49 15.53
C PHE A 96 2.03 5.44 16.43
N ILE A 97 3.36 5.45 16.49
CA ILE A 97 4.14 4.46 17.23
C ILE A 97 4.60 5.04 18.56
N ILE A 98 4.39 4.28 19.62
CA ILE A 98 4.86 4.57 20.97
C ILE A 98 5.72 3.39 21.41
N SER A 99 6.98 3.64 21.76
CA SER A 99 7.82 2.61 22.36
C SER A 99 8.14 2.92 23.81
N GLY A 100 8.27 1.87 24.58
CA GLY A 100 8.86 1.97 25.90
C GLY A 100 10.39 1.93 25.83
N GLN A 101 11.05 2.55 26.79
CA GLN A 101 12.50 2.56 26.94
C GLN A 101 12.89 2.21 28.37
N VAL A 102 14.15 1.84 28.58
CA VAL A 102 14.74 1.71 29.93
C VAL A 102 14.62 3.03 30.69
N ARG A 103 14.93 3.04 31.98
CA ARG A 103 14.95 4.30 32.76
C ARG A 103 15.86 5.32 32.06
N TYR A 104 15.44 6.59 32.03
CA TYR A 104 16.18 7.64 31.34
C TYR A 104 17.63 7.76 31.84
N ASP A 105 17.82 7.73 33.17
CA ASP A 105 19.14 7.81 33.83
C ASP A 105 20.03 6.57 33.61
N THR A 106 19.51 5.55 32.91
CA THR A 106 20.29 4.36 32.48
C THR A 106 20.40 4.29 30.95
N THR A 107 20.10 5.35 30.23
CA THR A 107 20.29 5.40 28.77
C THR A 107 21.68 5.88 28.38
N ALA A 108 22.15 5.45 27.22
CA ALA A 108 23.37 5.97 26.61
C ALA A 108 23.29 7.48 26.31
N ARG A 109 22.06 8.00 26.07
CA ARG A 109 21.83 9.46 25.91
C ARG A 109 22.12 10.22 27.19
N TYR A 110 21.61 9.74 28.33
CA TYR A 110 21.91 10.32 29.62
C TYR A 110 23.40 10.24 29.94
N ALA A 111 24.04 9.09 29.69
CA ALA A 111 25.45 8.88 29.90
C ALA A 111 26.37 9.84 29.12
N LEU A 112 25.89 10.34 27.95
CA LEU A 112 26.65 11.28 27.11
C LEU A 112 27.00 12.59 27.84
N SER A 113 26.22 12.97 28.86
CA SER A 113 26.57 14.11 29.73
C SER A 113 27.81 13.88 30.61
N TYR A 114 28.27 12.63 30.73
CA TYR A 114 29.41 12.22 31.53
C TYR A 114 30.56 11.64 30.69
N THR A 115 30.30 11.27 29.44
CA THR A 115 31.25 10.62 28.54
C THR A 115 31.57 11.53 27.35
N GLU A 116 32.79 11.59 26.89
CA GLU A 116 33.18 12.38 25.72
C GLU A 116 32.66 11.77 24.41
N THR A 117 32.38 10.48 24.40
CA THR A 117 31.88 9.74 23.23
C THR A 117 30.65 8.92 23.59
N PRO A 118 29.72 8.71 22.65
CA PRO A 118 28.51 7.93 22.91
C PRO A 118 28.82 6.47 23.28
N LEU A 119 28.16 5.98 24.33
CA LEU A 119 28.12 4.54 24.61
C LEU A 119 27.19 3.85 23.57
N ARG A 120 27.44 2.55 23.34
CA ARG A 120 26.51 1.73 22.52
C ARG A 120 25.22 1.46 23.27
N ALA A 121 25.28 1.19 24.56
CA ALA A 121 24.19 0.99 25.50
C ALA A 121 24.73 1.13 26.92
N MET A 122 23.88 1.50 27.88
CA MET A 122 24.17 1.49 29.31
C MET A 122 23.12 0.67 30.07
N GLY A 123 21.84 0.79 29.72
CA GLY A 123 20.74 0.02 30.28
C GLY A 123 20.64 -1.39 29.71
N ASP A 124 19.96 -2.27 30.45
CA ASP A 124 19.69 -3.63 29.99
C ASP A 124 18.69 -3.62 28.82
N GLN A 125 19.02 -4.27 27.70
CA GLN A 125 18.25 -4.28 26.46
C GLN A 125 18.00 -2.88 25.84
N GLU A 126 18.75 -1.87 26.28
CA GLU A 126 18.65 -0.52 25.73
C GLU A 126 19.05 -0.49 24.25
N TYR A 127 18.28 0.23 23.48
CA TYR A 127 18.60 0.63 22.12
C TYR A 127 18.01 2.01 21.79
N ASP A 128 18.81 2.91 21.22
CA ASP A 128 18.33 4.23 20.77
C ASP A 128 17.58 4.07 19.45
N ILE A 129 16.33 3.70 19.53
CA ILE A 129 15.47 3.44 18.37
C ILE A 129 15.24 4.70 17.54
N VAL A 130 15.23 5.89 18.15
CA VAL A 130 14.99 7.17 17.47
C VAL A 130 15.96 7.39 16.31
N LYS A 131 17.24 7.05 16.50
CA LYS A 131 18.25 7.16 15.43
C LYS A 131 17.94 6.24 14.25
N SER A 132 17.44 5.04 14.51
CA SER A 132 17.09 4.09 13.44
C SER A 132 15.86 4.49 12.66
N VAL A 133 14.86 5.07 13.33
CA VAL A 133 13.59 5.42 12.70
C VAL A 133 13.54 6.82 12.10
N SER A 134 14.55 7.64 12.33
CA SER A 134 14.59 9.03 11.82
C SER A 134 14.45 9.15 10.31
N ASN A 135 14.90 8.15 9.54
CA ASN A 135 14.80 8.11 8.08
C ASN A 135 13.48 7.52 7.55
N MET A 136 12.62 7.04 8.43
CA MET A 136 11.36 6.39 8.07
C MET A 136 10.17 6.92 8.86
N THR A 137 10.31 8.09 9.46
CA THR A 137 9.26 8.79 10.21
C THR A 137 9.30 10.28 9.91
N LYS A 138 8.14 10.93 10.04
CA LYS A 138 8.05 12.40 9.94
C LYS A 138 8.55 13.09 11.20
N TYR A 139 8.43 12.42 12.32
CA TYR A 139 8.93 12.87 13.61
C TYR A 139 9.25 11.67 14.49
N ALA A 140 10.41 11.70 15.11
CA ALA A 140 10.83 10.71 16.09
C ALA A 140 11.54 11.39 17.25
N THR A 141 11.15 11.09 18.47
CA THR A 141 11.80 11.65 19.67
C THR A 141 11.76 10.67 20.84
N MET A 142 12.78 10.74 21.71
CA MET A 142 12.74 10.18 23.06
C MET A 142 12.33 11.30 24.03
N ILE A 143 11.47 10.99 24.97
CA ILE A 143 11.11 11.92 26.04
C ILE A 143 12.26 11.98 27.05
N GLU A 144 12.96 13.11 27.06
CA GLU A 144 14.09 13.37 27.94
C GLU A 144 13.69 14.17 29.20
N ASP A 145 12.60 14.94 29.12
CA ASP A 145 11.89 15.57 30.24
C ASP A 145 10.40 15.21 30.17
N PRO A 146 9.80 14.68 31.25
CA PRO A 146 8.37 14.37 31.28
C PRO A 146 7.45 15.55 30.91
N LYS A 147 7.89 16.79 31.10
CA LYS A 147 7.13 17.99 30.76
C LYS A 147 6.97 18.21 29.26
N ASP A 148 7.81 17.57 28.44
CA ASP A 148 7.74 17.67 26.99
C ASP A 148 6.74 16.69 26.35
N ILE A 149 6.10 15.82 27.15
CA ILE A 149 5.21 14.78 26.61
C ILE A 149 4.06 15.36 25.77
N ARG A 150 3.43 16.45 26.22
CA ARG A 150 2.35 17.10 25.49
C ARG A 150 2.83 17.64 24.15
N TYR A 151 3.93 18.36 24.15
CA TYR A 151 4.53 18.90 22.93
C TYR A 151 4.86 17.81 21.94
N ALA A 152 5.47 16.71 22.40
CA ALA A 152 5.86 15.59 21.54
C ALA A 152 4.65 14.89 20.92
N LEU A 153 3.60 14.66 21.72
CA LEU A 153 2.36 14.02 21.24
C LEU A 153 1.62 14.91 20.23
N GLU A 154 1.42 16.19 20.55
CA GLU A 154 0.73 17.15 19.67
C GLU A 154 1.50 17.32 18.35
N LYS A 155 2.84 17.48 18.39
CA LYS A 155 3.69 17.57 17.20
C LYS A 155 3.65 16.29 16.37
N ALA A 156 3.77 15.14 17.00
CA ALA A 156 3.69 13.85 16.31
C ALA A 156 2.34 13.70 15.59
N TRP A 157 1.24 14.02 16.26
CA TRP A 157 -0.10 13.93 15.68
C TRP A 157 -0.25 14.88 14.48
N HIS A 158 0.12 16.13 14.66
CA HIS A 158 0.07 17.13 13.59
C HIS A 158 0.87 16.66 12.36
N LEU A 159 2.11 16.27 12.55
CA LEU A 159 2.97 15.84 11.44
C LEU A 159 2.50 14.53 10.80
N ALA A 160 1.93 13.59 11.56
CA ALA A 160 1.40 12.36 10.99
C ALA A 160 0.23 12.61 10.01
N THR A 161 -0.60 13.64 10.30
CA THR A 161 -1.89 13.86 9.65
C THR A 161 -1.90 15.03 8.66
N THR A 162 -0.88 15.88 8.64
CA THR A 162 -0.82 17.08 7.78
C THR A 162 0.22 16.94 6.67
N GLY A 163 0.02 17.66 5.58
CA GLY A 163 0.87 17.57 4.41
C GLY A 163 0.85 16.18 3.81
N ARG A 164 2.02 15.66 3.41
CA ARG A 164 2.17 14.25 3.04
C ARG A 164 2.17 13.41 4.33
N PRO A 165 1.15 12.58 4.59
CA PRO A 165 1.09 11.78 5.82
C PRO A 165 2.25 10.80 5.96
N GLY A 166 2.44 10.28 7.18
CA GLY A 166 3.47 9.27 7.40
C GLY A 166 3.61 8.87 8.87
N PRO A 167 4.41 7.85 9.17
CA PRO A 167 4.65 7.37 10.51
C PRO A 167 5.32 8.42 11.41
N VAL A 168 5.03 8.32 12.72
CA VAL A 168 5.68 9.08 13.78
C VAL A 168 6.05 8.14 14.93
N TRP A 169 7.05 8.51 15.74
CA TRP A 169 7.56 7.66 16.79
C TRP A 169 7.90 8.44 18.07
N ILE A 170 7.33 8.02 19.20
CA ILE A 170 7.67 8.57 20.52
C ILE A 170 8.19 7.46 21.42
N ASP A 171 9.42 7.61 21.90
CA ASP A 171 10.10 6.67 22.77
C ASP A 171 10.07 7.20 24.21
N ILE A 172 9.47 6.44 25.15
CA ILE A 172 9.18 6.94 26.50
C ILE A 172 9.88 6.08 27.56
N PRO A 173 10.82 6.64 28.32
CA PRO A 173 11.50 5.93 29.42
C PRO A 173 10.52 5.45 30.50
N VAL A 174 10.73 4.22 30.98
CA VAL A 174 9.81 3.53 31.89
C VAL A 174 9.57 4.28 33.22
N ASN A 175 10.58 4.96 33.74
CA ASN A 175 10.43 5.78 34.96
C ASN A 175 9.54 7.02 34.73
N TYR A 176 9.52 7.55 33.51
CA TYR A 176 8.62 8.65 33.12
C TYR A 176 7.18 8.14 32.89
N GLN A 177 7.03 6.97 32.25
CA GLN A 177 5.70 6.36 32.05
C GLN A 177 4.93 6.21 33.37
N GLY A 178 5.61 5.73 34.44
CA GLY A 178 5.01 5.56 35.78
C GLY A 178 4.96 6.85 36.60
N GLY A 179 5.64 7.89 36.18
CA GLY A 179 5.69 9.19 36.88
C GLY A 179 4.41 9.98 36.74
N TYR A 180 4.17 10.91 37.69
CA TYR A 180 3.04 11.83 37.63
C TYR A 180 3.46 13.18 37.10
N ILE A 181 2.60 13.77 36.27
CA ILE A 181 2.76 15.10 35.66
C ILE A 181 1.60 16.00 36.06
N GLU A 182 1.85 17.31 36.09
CA GLU A 182 0.81 18.33 36.22
C GLU A 182 0.47 18.88 34.83
N THR A 183 -0.75 18.62 34.34
CA THR A 183 -1.14 18.96 32.96
C THR A 183 -1.05 20.43 32.63
N ASP A 184 -1.22 21.30 33.65
CA ASP A 184 -1.20 22.76 33.49
C ASP A 184 0.23 23.32 33.33
N GLU A 185 1.26 22.49 33.63
CA GLU A 185 2.67 22.85 33.46
C GLU A 185 3.27 22.35 32.14
N LEU A 186 2.49 21.56 31.36
CA LEU A 186 2.99 20.97 30.12
C LEU A 186 3.08 21.99 28.99
N ARG A 187 4.21 22.00 28.30
CA ARG A 187 4.40 22.78 27.09
C ARG A 187 3.54 22.23 25.96
N GLY A 188 2.73 23.08 25.31
CA GLY A 188 2.01 22.75 24.08
C GLY A 188 2.87 22.90 22.83
N TYR A 189 2.39 22.35 21.72
CA TYR A 189 2.97 22.52 20.39
C TYR A 189 2.19 23.57 19.59
N ASP A 190 2.89 24.40 18.84
CA ASP A 190 2.29 25.37 17.91
C ASP A 190 2.43 24.85 16.48
N PRO A 191 1.33 24.51 15.78
CA PRO A 191 1.37 24.09 14.38
C PRO A 191 2.13 25.02 13.43
N GLU A 192 2.17 26.33 13.70
CA GLU A 192 2.90 27.31 12.88
C GLU A 192 4.41 27.02 12.79
N GLU A 193 4.97 26.23 13.72
CA GLU A 193 6.36 25.79 13.66
C GLU A 193 6.66 25.02 12.34
N ASP A 194 5.70 24.21 11.88
CA ASP A 194 5.89 23.31 10.75
C ASP A 194 4.98 23.60 9.53
N ASP A 195 3.87 24.33 9.68
CA ASP A 195 2.89 24.60 8.60
C ASP A 195 3.46 25.40 7.41
N LYS A 196 4.55 26.13 7.60
CA LYS A 196 5.29 26.79 6.50
C LYS A 196 5.82 25.84 5.43
N LEU A 197 5.85 24.53 5.73
CA LEU A 197 6.26 23.49 4.80
C LEU A 197 5.10 22.97 3.94
N LEU A 198 3.86 23.38 4.25
CA LEU A 198 2.67 22.97 3.52
C LEU A 198 2.47 23.79 2.25
N PRO A 199 1.80 23.24 1.20
CA PRO A 199 1.44 24.02 0.04
C PRO A 199 0.42 25.11 0.41
N PRO A 200 0.51 26.29 -0.22
CA PRO A 200 -0.54 27.30 -0.11
C PRO A 200 -1.83 26.78 -0.79
N PRO A 201 -2.99 27.38 -0.49
CA PRO A 201 -4.20 27.13 -1.25
C PRO A 201 -3.98 27.36 -2.74
N VAL A 202 -4.43 26.41 -3.58
CA VAL A 202 -4.25 26.52 -5.04
C VAL A 202 -5.00 27.75 -5.60
N GLU A 203 -4.37 28.48 -6.50
CA GLU A 203 -5.02 29.63 -7.12
C GLU A 203 -6.07 29.22 -8.15
N ASP A 204 -7.19 29.97 -8.22
CA ASP A 204 -8.25 29.76 -9.20
C ASP A 204 -7.76 29.85 -10.65
N SER A 205 -6.77 30.69 -10.91
CA SER A 205 -6.11 30.85 -12.21
C SER A 205 -5.46 29.55 -12.68
N VAL A 206 -4.79 28.81 -11.77
CA VAL A 206 -4.15 27.53 -12.05
C VAL A 206 -5.20 26.49 -12.45
N VAL A 207 -6.28 26.39 -11.68
CA VAL A 207 -7.36 25.42 -11.95
C VAL A 207 -8.05 25.71 -13.30
N LYS A 208 -8.31 26.99 -13.59
CA LYS A 208 -8.90 27.39 -14.90
C LYS A 208 -7.97 27.07 -16.06
N ALA A 209 -6.66 27.28 -15.90
CA ALA A 209 -5.68 26.91 -16.92
C ALA A 209 -5.65 25.39 -17.17
N VAL A 210 -5.75 24.58 -16.13
CA VAL A 210 -5.88 23.12 -16.26
C VAL A 210 -7.13 22.72 -17.04
N LEU A 211 -8.29 23.30 -16.71
CA LEU A 211 -9.55 23.03 -17.42
C LEU A 211 -9.47 23.41 -18.90
N GLU A 212 -8.86 24.55 -19.22
CA GLU A 212 -8.70 24.98 -20.61
C GLU A 212 -7.77 24.04 -21.39
N LYS A 213 -6.70 23.53 -20.76
CA LYS A 213 -5.84 22.50 -21.37
C LYS A 213 -6.60 21.19 -21.64
N ILE A 214 -7.41 20.71 -20.67
CA ILE A 214 -8.23 19.51 -20.85
C ILE A 214 -9.23 19.69 -21.99
N LYS A 215 -9.88 20.84 -22.06
CA LYS A 215 -10.86 21.16 -23.10
C LYS A 215 -10.26 21.16 -24.51
N ASN A 216 -9.00 21.57 -24.63
CA ASN A 216 -8.29 21.67 -25.91
C ASN A 216 -7.54 20.39 -26.29
N ALA A 217 -7.34 19.46 -25.36
CA ALA A 217 -6.68 18.18 -25.62
C ALA A 217 -7.56 17.26 -26.50
N LYS A 218 -6.91 16.44 -27.30
CA LYS A 218 -7.59 15.44 -28.15
C LYS A 218 -7.72 14.10 -27.44
N ARG A 219 -6.74 13.73 -26.61
CA ARG A 219 -6.66 12.44 -25.93
C ARG A 219 -6.20 12.61 -24.47
N PRO A 220 -6.93 13.41 -23.67
CA PRO A 220 -6.58 13.60 -22.27
C PRO A 220 -6.81 12.34 -21.44
N VAL A 221 -5.98 12.13 -20.40
CA VAL A 221 -6.11 11.04 -19.43
C VAL A 221 -6.01 11.59 -18.02
N PHE A 222 -6.88 11.12 -17.12
CA PHE A 222 -6.78 11.36 -15.69
C PHE A 222 -6.02 10.20 -15.03
N HIS A 223 -4.78 10.43 -14.65
CA HIS A 223 -3.97 9.47 -13.91
C HIS A 223 -4.19 9.65 -12.40
N ALA A 224 -5.09 8.87 -11.83
CA ALA A 224 -5.52 9.00 -10.44
C ALA A 224 -4.65 8.17 -9.50
N GLY A 225 -4.14 8.80 -8.44
CA GLY A 225 -3.27 8.19 -7.45
C GLY A 225 -3.84 8.12 -6.04
N TYR A 226 -3.15 7.41 -5.17
CA TYR A 226 -3.59 7.15 -3.78
C TYR A 226 -3.66 8.43 -2.92
N GLY A 227 -2.91 9.47 -3.28
CA GLY A 227 -3.00 10.79 -2.65
C GLY A 227 -4.41 11.37 -2.61
N ILE A 228 -5.29 10.99 -3.55
CA ILE A 228 -6.70 11.34 -3.56
C ILE A 228 -7.42 10.78 -2.31
N ARG A 229 -7.12 9.53 -1.91
CA ARG A 229 -7.68 8.97 -0.67
C ARG A 229 -7.04 9.59 0.56
N LEU A 230 -5.72 9.71 0.58
CA LEU A 230 -4.98 10.27 1.71
C LEU A 230 -5.42 11.71 2.06
N SER A 231 -5.74 12.52 1.06
CA SER A 231 -6.28 13.87 1.26
C SER A 231 -7.77 13.91 1.64
N GLY A 232 -8.46 12.76 1.67
CA GLY A 232 -9.91 12.70 1.87
C GLY A 232 -10.71 13.28 0.70
N ALA A 233 -10.18 13.22 -0.52
CA ALA A 233 -10.78 13.78 -1.74
C ALA A 233 -11.59 12.76 -2.55
N TYR A 234 -11.85 11.56 -2.03
CA TYR A 234 -12.48 10.49 -2.81
C TYR A 234 -13.82 10.89 -3.44
N ASP A 235 -14.73 11.49 -2.67
CA ASP A 235 -16.06 11.86 -3.17
C ASP A 235 -15.99 12.99 -4.21
N VAL A 236 -15.17 13.99 -3.97
CA VAL A 236 -14.97 15.10 -4.91
C VAL A 236 -14.26 14.61 -6.18
N PHE A 237 -13.34 13.67 -6.09
CA PHE A 237 -12.74 13.02 -7.26
C PHE A 237 -13.79 12.36 -8.15
N ARG A 238 -14.75 11.64 -7.58
CA ARG A 238 -15.84 11.00 -8.33
C ARG A 238 -16.71 12.03 -9.04
N SER A 239 -17.01 13.16 -8.41
CA SER A 239 -17.72 14.29 -9.03
C SER A 239 -16.94 14.87 -10.20
N VAL A 240 -15.64 15.17 -9.98
CA VAL A 240 -14.73 15.67 -11.00
C VAL A 240 -14.63 14.73 -12.19
N ALA A 241 -14.44 13.43 -11.94
CA ALA A 241 -14.34 12.41 -12.98
C ALA A 241 -15.56 12.44 -13.92
N LYS A 242 -16.77 12.52 -13.35
CA LYS A 242 -18.01 12.62 -14.11
C LYS A 242 -18.11 13.90 -14.95
N LYS A 243 -17.66 15.04 -14.40
CA LYS A 243 -17.73 16.34 -15.09
C LYS A 243 -16.68 16.49 -16.18
N LEU A 244 -15.46 16.02 -15.93
CA LEU A 244 -14.40 16.04 -16.93
C LEU A 244 -14.71 15.11 -18.11
N ASN A 245 -15.29 13.96 -17.83
CA ASN A 245 -15.64 12.93 -18.83
C ASN A 245 -14.43 12.49 -19.68
N ILE A 246 -13.28 12.27 -19.03
CA ILE A 246 -12.04 11.79 -19.66
C ILE A 246 -11.68 10.41 -19.14
N PRO A 247 -10.94 9.60 -19.92
CA PRO A 247 -10.46 8.29 -19.49
C PRO A 247 -9.63 8.36 -18.21
N ILE A 248 -9.81 7.37 -17.33
CA ILE A 248 -9.14 7.28 -16.02
C ILE A 248 -8.23 6.06 -16.01
N VAL A 249 -6.99 6.28 -15.56
CA VAL A 249 -6.00 5.24 -15.33
C VAL A 249 -5.56 5.29 -13.87
N THR A 250 -5.38 4.13 -13.26
CA THR A 250 -4.85 4.00 -11.89
C THR A 250 -3.53 3.23 -11.87
N TYR A 251 -2.96 3.14 -10.66
CA TYR A 251 -1.83 2.27 -10.37
C TYR A 251 -2.13 1.42 -9.11
N TRP A 252 -1.31 0.44 -8.81
CA TRP A 252 -1.53 -0.65 -7.85
C TRP A 252 -2.14 -0.26 -6.50
N ASN A 253 -1.62 0.76 -5.82
CA ASN A 253 -2.16 1.20 -4.54
C ASN A 253 -3.41 2.08 -4.64
N ALA A 254 -3.85 2.37 -5.87
CA ALA A 254 -5.00 3.24 -6.17
C ALA A 254 -6.08 2.54 -6.98
N VAL A 255 -5.99 1.21 -7.15
CA VAL A 255 -6.94 0.44 -8.00
C VAL A 255 -8.37 0.56 -7.50
N ASP A 256 -8.58 0.76 -6.21
CA ASP A 256 -9.89 0.85 -5.58
C ASP A 256 -10.50 2.28 -5.58
N LEU A 257 -9.90 3.22 -6.32
CA LEU A 257 -10.46 4.57 -6.51
C LEU A 257 -11.69 4.57 -7.42
N ILE A 258 -11.78 3.60 -8.32
CA ILE A 258 -12.85 3.53 -9.31
C ILE A 258 -13.19 2.07 -9.61
N GLU A 259 -14.48 1.81 -9.89
CA GLU A 259 -14.97 0.48 -10.21
C GLU A 259 -14.51 0.00 -11.59
N ASP A 260 -14.27 -1.30 -11.75
CA ASP A 260 -13.84 -1.88 -13.03
C ASP A 260 -14.89 -1.73 -14.16
N ASP A 261 -16.16 -1.62 -13.83
CA ASP A 261 -17.27 -1.43 -14.78
C ASP A 261 -17.57 0.04 -15.09
N ASN A 262 -16.84 0.98 -14.48
CA ASN A 262 -17.02 2.40 -14.77
C ASN A 262 -16.64 2.71 -16.23
N PRO A 263 -17.52 3.43 -16.98
CA PRO A 263 -17.30 3.69 -18.40
C PRO A 263 -16.10 4.60 -18.72
N LEU A 264 -15.49 5.24 -17.71
CA LEU A 264 -14.29 6.05 -17.89
C LEU A 264 -13.02 5.29 -17.51
N TYR A 265 -13.13 4.12 -16.87
CA TYR A 265 -11.97 3.40 -16.37
C TYR A 265 -11.28 2.55 -17.43
N CYS A 266 -10.07 2.93 -17.82
CA CYS A 266 -9.29 2.25 -18.86
C CYS A 266 -8.53 1.04 -18.34
N GLY A 267 -7.92 1.16 -17.16
CA GLY A 267 -7.06 0.11 -16.61
C GLY A 267 -5.96 0.64 -15.70
N ARG A 268 -4.93 -0.19 -15.54
CA ARG A 268 -3.82 -0.05 -14.57
C ARG A 268 -2.50 0.05 -15.32
N ALA A 269 -1.94 1.27 -15.45
CA ALA A 269 -0.68 1.46 -16.16
C ALA A 269 0.54 1.07 -15.31
N GLY A 270 1.66 0.79 -15.98
CA GLY A 270 2.95 0.50 -15.38
C GLY A 270 3.61 -0.75 -15.93
N ASN A 271 4.82 -1.05 -15.42
CA ASN A 271 5.65 -2.17 -15.89
C ASN A 271 5.02 -3.56 -15.68
N MET A 272 4.11 -3.68 -14.73
CA MET A 272 3.27 -4.86 -14.45
C MET A 272 1.78 -4.47 -14.51
N GLY A 273 1.44 -3.46 -15.29
CA GLY A 273 0.08 -3.03 -15.54
C GLY A 273 -0.58 -3.84 -16.66
N ASP A 274 -1.79 -3.43 -17.04
CA ASP A 274 -2.48 -3.97 -18.21
C ASP A 274 -2.14 -3.19 -19.48
N ARG A 275 -2.46 -3.76 -20.64
CA ARG A 275 -2.23 -3.12 -21.96
C ARG A 275 -3.09 -1.87 -22.13
N PRO A 276 -4.41 -1.89 -21.88
CA PRO A 276 -5.25 -0.73 -22.10
C PRO A 276 -4.85 0.50 -21.29
N GLY A 277 -4.49 0.32 -20.01
CA GLY A 277 -4.01 1.39 -19.16
C GLY A 277 -2.69 2.00 -19.67
N ASN A 278 -1.75 1.16 -20.09
CA ASN A 278 -0.49 1.63 -20.69
C ASN A 278 -0.72 2.33 -22.04
N TRP A 279 -1.56 1.78 -22.91
CA TRP A 279 -1.89 2.43 -24.19
C TRP A 279 -2.60 3.77 -24.01
N ALA A 280 -3.49 3.89 -23.00
CA ALA A 280 -4.12 5.16 -22.69
C ALA A 280 -3.09 6.23 -22.29
N ILE A 281 -2.13 5.88 -21.43
CA ILE A 281 -1.03 6.79 -21.03
C ILE A 281 -0.13 7.13 -22.22
N GLN A 282 0.31 6.13 -23.00
CA GLN A 282 1.30 6.33 -24.07
C GLN A 282 0.73 7.07 -25.29
N ASN A 283 -0.57 6.92 -25.58
CA ASN A 283 -1.25 7.62 -26.67
C ASN A 283 -1.81 8.99 -26.29
N SER A 284 -1.79 9.34 -24.99
CA SER A 284 -2.33 10.62 -24.54
C SER A 284 -1.54 11.82 -25.07
N ASP A 285 -2.21 12.95 -25.27
CA ASP A 285 -1.60 14.25 -25.54
C ASP A 285 -1.63 15.17 -24.30
N LEU A 286 -2.39 14.78 -23.26
CA LEU A 286 -2.44 15.45 -21.96
C LEU A 286 -2.66 14.43 -20.86
N ILE A 287 -1.86 14.50 -19.80
CA ILE A 287 -2.06 13.74 -18.56
C ILE A 287 -2.32 14.70 -17.41
N LEU A 288 -3.47 14.53 -16.75
CA LEU A 288 -3.72 15.12 -15.43
C LEU A 288 -3.40 14.07 -14.37
N ALA A 289 -2.24 14.17 -13.75
CA ALA A 289 -1.78 13.29 -12.69
C ALA A 289 -2.04 13.91 -11.31
N VAL A 290 -2.87 13.28 -10.47
CA VAL A 290 -3.22 13.80 -9.14
C VAL A 290 -2.88 12.78 -8.07
N GLY A 291 -1.93 13.14 -7.17
CA GLY A 291 -1.54 12.32 -6.02
C GLY A 291 -1.01 10.93 -6.37
N THR A 292 -0.38 10.76 -7.53
CA THR A 292 0.03 9.45 -8.05
C THR A 292 1.54 9.18 -7.95
N ARG A 293 2.37 10.13 -7.55
CA ARG A 293 3.85 10.05 -7.51
C ARG A 293 4.52 9.69 -8.84
N ILE A 294 3.91 8.92 -9.70
CA ILE A 294 4.48 8.39 -10.95
C ILE A 294 5.85 7.74 -10.69
N SER A 295 5.85 6.64 -9.92
CA SER A 295 7.06 5.92 -9.53
C SER A 295 7.69 5.16 -10.70
N ILE A 296 8.91 4.66 -10.53
CA ILE A 296 9.61 3.86 -11.55
C ILE A 296 8.80 2.61 -11.99
N ARG A 297 7.92 2.08 -11.14
CA ARG A 297 7.03 1.00 -11.53
C ARG A 297 5.94 1.45 -12.50
N GLN A 298 5.58 2.74 -12.49
CA GLN A 298 4.60 3.34 -13.39
C GLN A 298 5.23 3.77 -14.72
N THR A 299 6.46 4.28 -14.69
CA THR A 299 7.17 4.74 -15.90
C THR A 299 7.97 3.63 -16.59
N GLY A 300 8.28 2.55 -15.89
CA GLY A 300 9.26 1.55 -16.32
C GLY A 300 10.69 2.06 -16.22
N TYR A 301 11.67 1.18 -16.49
CA TYR A 301 13.09 1.55 -16.47
C TYR A 301 13.50 2.38 -17.68
N ASN A 302 12.77 2.28 -18.81
CA ASN A 302 12.92 3.17 -19.95
C ASN A 302 12.01 4.40 -19.81
N TRP A 303 12.12 5.12 -18.67
CA TRP A 303 11.24 6.24 -18.32
C TRP A 303 11.24 7.40 -19.32
N LYS A 304 12.29 7.53 -20.15
CA LYS A 304 12.36 8.57 -21.20
C LYS A 304 11.29 8.41 -22.26
N THR A 305 10.74 7.21 -22.41
CA THR A 305 9.69 6.91 -23.37
C THR A 305 8.28 7.01 -22.79
N TRP A 306 8.17 7.20 -21.46
CA TRP A 306 6.89 7.30 -20.80
C TRP A 306 6.17 8.58 -21.21
N ALA A 307 4.90 8.43 -21.64
CA ALA A 307 4.02 9.53 -22.03
C ALA A 307 4.69 10.55 -22.97
N ARG A 308 5.55 10.10 -23.88
CA ARG A 308 6.45 10.94 -24.69
C ARG A 308 5.76 11.95 -25.60
N ALA A 309 4.45 11.81 -25.83
CA ALA A 309 3.65 12.73 -26.64
C ALA A 309 2.69 13.60 -25.82
N ALA A 310 2.65 13.41 -24.49
CA ALA A 310 1.72 14.10 -23.62
C ALA A 310 2.36 15.31 -22.93
N GLU A 311 1.60 16.38 -22.79
CA GLU A 311 1.85 17.40 -21.77
C GLU A 311 1.40 16.83 -20.40
N VAL A 312 2.28 16.86 -19.39
CA VAL A 312 1.99 16.31 -18.06
C VAL A 312 1.73 17.44 -17.06
N ILE A 313 0.50 17.48 -16.57
CA ILE A 313 0.10 18.30 -15.43
C ILE A 313 0.15 17.41 -14.20
N MET A 314 1.01 17.72 -13.24
CA MET A 314 1.14 16.92 -12.02
C MET A 314 0.79 17.74 -10.78
N VAL A 315 -0.20 17.24 -10.04
CA VAL A 315 -0.64 17.82 -8.75
C VAL A 315 -0.14 16.91 -7.64
N ASP A 316 0.76 17.42 -6.83
CA ASP A 316 1.32 16.67 -5.70
C ASP A 316 1.60 17.61 -4.52
N ILE A 317 1.45 17.06 -3.30
CA ILE A 317 1.72 17.77 -2.06
C ILE A 317 3.22 17.88 -1.77
N ASP A 318 4.04 17.01 -2.38
CA ASP A 318 5.48 16.95 -2.21
C ASP A 318 6.20 17.59 -3.40
N LYS A 319 6.90 18.71 -3.15
CA LYS A 319 7.68 19.42 -4.17
C LYS A 319 8.76 18.56 -4.84
N ALA A 320 9.31 17.58 -4.13
CA ALA A 320 10.36 16.73 -4.66
C ALA A 320 9.81 15.77 -5.72
N GLU A 321 8.59 15.25 -5.53
CA GLU A 321 7.92 14.40 -6.52
C GLU A 321 7.68 15.14 -7.86
N LEU A 322 7.45 16.46 -7.82
CA LEU A 322 7.25 17.28 -9.01
C LEU A 322 8.53 17.52 -9.85
N LYS A 323 9.70 17.22 -9.28
CA LYS A 323 11.01 17.57 -9.88
C LYS A 323 11.94 16.37 -10.07
N LYS A 324 11.48 15.17 -9.78
CA LYS A 324 12.33 13.98 -9.89
C LYS A 324 12.72 13.69 -11.36
N PRO A 325 13.90 13.11 -11.62
CA PRO A 325 14.45 12.99 -12.98
C PRO A 325 13.79 11.92 -13.85
N THR A 326 12.90 11.08 -13.30
CA THR A 326 12.27 9.95 -14.01
C THR A 326 10.97 10.29 -14.71
N ILE A 327 10.57 11.55 -14.69
CA ILE A 327 9.36 12.07 -15.35
C ILE A 327 9.65 13.45 -15.93
N HIS A 328 8.89 13.82 -16.97
CA HIS A 328 8.77 15.20 -17.40
C HIS A 328 7.45 15.77 -16.88
N VAL A 329 7.46 17.00 -16.42
CA VAL A 329 6.27 17.70 -15.90
C VAL A 329 6.26 19.11 -16.46
N GLU A 330 5.37 19.38 -17.42
CA GLU A 330 5.25 20.69 -18.05
C GLU A 330 4.52 21.68 -17.15
N MET A 331 3.55 21.18 -16.37
CA MET A 331 2.80 22.03 -15.43
C MET A 331 2.79 21.40 -14.02
N PRO A 332 3.81 21.71 -13.20
CA PRO A 332 3.83 21.27 -11.80
C PRO A 332 2.87 22.12 -10.95
N VAL A 333 1.99 21.47 -10.21
CA VAL A 333 1.06 22.11 -9.27
C VAL A 333 1.35 21.59 -7.86
N TRP A 334 2.01 22.41 -7.07
CA TRP A 334 2.26 22.09 -5.66
C TRP A 334 1.03 22.43 -4.84
N ALA A 335 0.21 21.43 -4.55
CA ALA A 335 -1.06 21.61 -3.87
C ALA A 335 -1.50 20.33 -3.13
N ASP A 336 -2.37 20.51 -2.14
CA ASP A 336 -3.17 19.44 -1.60
C ASP A 336 -4.20 18.95 -2.64
N ALA A 337 -4.33 17.62 -2.80
CA ALA A 337 -5.22 17.04 -3.82
C ALA A 337 -6.70 17.38 -3.56
N LYS A 338 -7.13 17.51 -2.29
CA LYS A 338 -8.52 17.87 -1.96
C LYS A 338 -8.81 19.33 -2.29
N ASP A 339 -7.89 20.25 -1.96
CA ASP A 339 -8.06 21.67 -2.32
C ASP A 339 -8.13 21.83 -3.85
N PHE A 340 -7.18 21.23 -4.57
CA PHE A 340 -7.17 21.26 -6.03
C PHE A 340 -8.46 20.68 -6.64
N LEU A 341 -8.85 19.45 -6.24
CA LEU A 341 -10.04 18.80 -6.80
C LEU A 341 -11.34 19.51 -6.42
N THR A 342 -11.43 20.10 -5.22
CA THR A 342 -12.61 20.89 -4.82
C THR A 342 -12.80 22.11 -5.70
N LYS A 343 -11.72 22.84 -6.00
CA LYS A 343 -11.78 23.98 -6.92
C LYS A 343 -12.01 23.53 -8.37
N LEU A 344 -11.40 22.43 -8.79
CA LEU A 344 -11.63 21.85 -10.11
C LEU A 344 -13.10 21.47 -10.30
N ASP A 345 -13.70 20.82 -9.29
CA ASP A 345 -15.13 20.47 -9.29
C ASP A 345 -16.05 21.69 -9.43
N LYS A 346 -15.73 22.75 -8.69
CA LYS A 346 -16.47 24.03 -8.75
C LYS A 346 -16.47 24.60 -10.18
N TYR A 347 -15.31 24.74 -10.80
CA TYR A 347 -15.19 25.36 -12.11
C TYR A 347 -15.62 24.44 -13.26
N ALA A 348 -15.44 23.12 -13.13
CA ALA A 348 -15.91 22.16 -14.12
C ALA A 348 -17.46 22.11 -14.20
N SER A 349 -18.19 22.51 -13.16
CA SER A 349 -19.64 22.55 -13.15
C SER A 349 -20.25 23.47 -14.19
N ASP A 350 -19.55 24.55 -14.53
CA ASP A 350 -20.01 25.56 -15.48
C ASP A 350 -19.82 25.12 -16.95
N ILE A 351 -19.04 24.06 -17.20
CA ILE A 351 -18.58 23.64 -18.53
C ILE A 351 -18.73 22.10 -18.71
N ALA A 352 -19.67 21.47 -18.03
CA ALA A 352 -19.82 20.01 -18.10
C ALA A 352 -20.61 19.52 -19.34
N PRO A 353 -20.21 18.42 -20.01
CA PRO A 353 -18.92 17.77 -19.87
C PRO A 353 -17.78 18.65 -20.42
N VAL A 354 -16.67 18.71 -19.70
CA VAL A 354 -15.52 19.54 -20.08
C VAL A 354 -14.89 19.02 -21.38
N PHE A 355 -14.75 17.70 -21.49
CA PHE A 355 -14.23 17.03 -22.66
C PHE A 355 -15.36 16.33 -23.41
N ARG A 356 -15.37 16.41 -24.74
CA ARG A 356 -16.39 15.83 -25.62
C ARG A 356 -15.81 14.81 -26.60
N GLY A 357 -14.69 14.19 -26.27
CA GLY A 357 -14.01 13.21 -27.10
C GLY A 357 -14.58 11.80 -26.96
N ASP A 358 -15.84 11.61 -27.37
CA ASP A 358 -16.54 10.30 -27.27
C ASP A 358 -15.76 9.19 -27.97
N GLU A 359 -15.09 9.50 -29.09
CA GLU A 359 -14.25 8.55 -29.82
C GLU A 359 -13.06 8.09 -28.97
N TRP A 360 -12.39 9.00 -28.24
CA TRP A 360 -11.27 8.63 -27.38
C TRP A 360 -11.71 7.76 -26.21
N CYS A 361 -12.79 8.12 -25.52
CA CYS A 361 -13.37 7.30 -24.46
C CYS A 361 -13.79 5.92 -24.98
N SER A 362 -14.44 5.88 -26.14
CA SER A 362 -14.87 4.62 -26.79
C SER A 362 -13.68 3.74 -27.17
N THR A 363 -12.58 4.33 -27.64
CA THR A 363 -11.36 3.61 -28.00
C THR A 363 -10.73 2.95 -26.79
N THR A 364 -10.59 3.67 -25.66
CA THR A 364 -9.99 3.11 -24.45
C THR A 364 -10.84 1.96 -23.87
N LEU A 365 -12.17 2.07 -23.91
CA LEU A 365 -13.08 0.99 -23.51
C LEU A 365 -13.03 -0.21 -24.46
N LYS A 366 -12.88 0.03 -25.76
CA LYS A 366 -12.69 -1.03 -26.75
C LYS A 366 -11.44 -1.84 -26.45
N TRP A 367 -10.30 -1.17 -26.19
CA TRP A 367 -9.05 -1.85 -25.81
C TRP A 367 -9.23 -2.71 -24.55
N LYS A 368 -9.91 -2.18 -23.52
CA LYS A 368 -10.17 -2.93 -22.28
C LYS A 368 -10.97 -4.20 -22.52
N LYS A 369 -11.90 -4.17 -23.45
CA LYS A 369 -12.73 -5.32 -23.82
C LYS A 369 -11.98 -6.33 -24.69
N GLU A 370 -11.17 -5.87 -25.65
CA GLU A 370 -10.48 -6.71 -26.64
C GLU A 370 -9.19 -7.32 -26.10
N TYR A 371 -8.53 -6.63 -25.14
CA TYR A 371 -7.26 -7.07 -24.54
C TYR A 371 -7.36 -7.27 -23.01
N PRO A 372 -8.28 -8.09 -22.53
CA PRO A 372 -8.38 -8.38 -21.11
C PRO A 372 -7.12 -9.12 -20.63
N VAL A 373 -6.73 -8.88 -19.37
CA VAL A 373 -5.60 -9.60 -18.76
C VAL A 373 -5.89 -11.10 -18.65
N VAL A 374 -7.08 -11.45 -18.20
CA VAL A 374 -7.53 -12.85 -18.10
C VAL A 374 -8.22 -13.24 -19.40
N GLN A 375 -7.57 -14.09 -20.17
CA GLN A 375 -8.02 -14.58 -21.46
C GLN A 375 -8.62 -15.99 -21.34
N PRO A 376 -9.28 -16.54 -22.39
CA PRO A 376 -9.85 -17.91 -22.35
C PRO A 376 -8.85 -18.99 -21.92
N LYS A 377 -7.59 -18.89 -22.33
CA LYS A 377 -6.54 -19.87 -21.98
C LYS A 377 -6.32 -20.05 -20.48
N GLN A 378 -6.56 -19.01 -19.65
CA GLN A 378 -6.41 -19.12 -18.20
C GLN A 378 -7.56 -19.88 -17.53
N TRP A 379 -8.67 -20.06 -18.21
CA TRP A 379 -9.83 -20.81 -17.73
C TRP A 379 -9.79 -22.31 -18.11
N GLU A 380 -8.89 -22.69 -19.02
CA GLU A 380 -8.72 -24.07 -19.45
C GLU A 380 -8.16 -24.93 -18.30
N GLU A 381 -8.62 -26.18 -18.21
CA GLU A 381 -8.07 -27.13 -17.26
C GLU A 381 -6.70 -27.61 -17.74
N ASN A 382 -5.68 -27.47 -16.90
CA ASN A 382 -4.31 -27.88 -17.22
C ASN A 382 -3.81 -29.07 -16.40
N GLY A 383 -4.72 -29.92 -15.93
CA GLY A 383 -4.44 -31.16 -15.22
C GLY A 383 -4.57 -31.05 -13.70
N SER A 384 -3.54 -30.63 -12.96
CA SER A 384 -3.47 -30.76 -11.49
C SER A 384 -3.26 -29.46 -10.72
N THR A 385 -3.46 -28.29 -11.36
CA THR A 385 -3.30 -26.99 -10.72
C THR A 385 -4.33 -25.98 -11.23
N ALA A 386 -4.76 -25.07 -10.35
CA ALA A 386 -5.57 -23.93 -10.71
C ALA A 386 -4.69 -22.82 -11.35
N ASN A 387 -5.28 -22.04 -12.24
CA ASN A 387 -4.62 -20.86 -12.80
C ASN A 387 -4.80 -19.67 -11.86
N VAL A 388 -3.70 -19.02 -11.44
CA VAL A 388 -3.75 -17.91 -10.48
C VAL A 388 -4.52 -16.68 -11.01
N TYR A 389 -4.51 -16.43 -12.33
CA TYR A 389 -5.28 -15.35 -12.97
C TYR A 389 -6.77 -15.64 -12.92
N ALA A 390 -7.18 -16.86 -13.29
CA ALA A 390 -8.56 -17.31 -13.21
C ALA A 390 -9.06 -17.27 -11.76
N PHE A 391 -8.24 -17.74 -10.80
CA PHE A 391 -8.56 -17.72 -9.37
C PHE A 391 -8.88 -16.32 -8.86
N ILE A 392 -7.96 -15.36 -9.02
CA ILE A 392 -8.15 -14.00 -8.48
C ILE A 392 -9.31 -13.30 -9.18
N LYS A 393 -9.47 -13.48 -10.49
CA LYS A 393 -10.60 -12.96 -11.25
C LYS A 393 -11.92 -13.52 -10.75
N TYR A 394 -12.01 -14.86 -10.56
CA TYR A 394 -13.21 -15.49 -10.07
C TYR A 394 -13.54 -15.01 -8.65
N LEU A 395 -12.61 -15.17 -7.71
CA LEU A 395 -12.80 -14.75 -6.32
C LEU A 395 -13.33 -13.32 -6.23
N SER A 396 -12.65 -12.37 -6.86
CA SER A 396 -13.02 -10.97 -6.78
C SER A 396 -14.38 -10.66 -7.44
N SER A 397 -14.76 -11.42 -8.47
CA SER A 397 -16.07 -11.29 -9.12
C SER A 397 -17.23 -11.80 -8.25
N GLN A 398 -16.99 -12.77 -7.33
CA GLN A 398 -18.01 -13.26 -6.40
C GLN A 398 -18.20 -12.33 -5.18
N LEU A 399 -17.24 -11.48 -4.86
CA LEU A 399 -17.35 -10.59 -3.70
C LEU A 399 -18.44 -9.53 -3.88
N PRO A 400 -19.11 -9.13 -2.79
CA PRO A 400 -20.11 -8.05 -2.83
C PRO A 400 -19.45 -6.66 -3.00
N GLU A 401 -20.28 -5.65 -3.24
CA GLU A 401 -19.88 -4.25 -3.04
C GLU A 401 -19.38 -4.02 -1.60
N ASN A 402 -18.55 -3.01 -1.41
CA ASN A 402 -17.93 -2.68 -0.12
C ASN A 402 -17.07 -3.81 0.49
N SER A 403 -16.58 -4.76 -0.30
CA SER A 403 -15.68 -5.82 0.16
C SER A 403 -14.34 -5.27 0.65
N LEU A 404 -13.71 -6.03 1.55
CA LEU A 404 -12.41 -5.73 2.14
C LEU A 404 -11.41 -6.82 1.76
N THR A 405 -10.27 -6.42 1.20
CA THR A 405 -9.20 -7.36 0.82
C THR A 405 -7.84 -6.82 1.22
N ALA A 406 -7.05 -7.65 1.87
CA ALA A 406 -5.63 -7.42 2.09
C ALA A 406 -4.82 -8.33 1.17
N VAL A 407 -3.81 -7.77 0.53
CA VAL A 407 -3.02 -8.45 -0.50
C VAL A 407 -1.56 -8.47 -0.10
N SER A 408 -1.02 -9.67 0.02
CA SER A 408 0.40 -9.90 0.29
C SER A 408 1.25 -9.69 -0.96
N ASN A 409 2.50 -10.11 -0.92
CA ASN A 409 3.47 -9.94 -2.00
C ASN A 409 3.47 -11.10 -3.01
N GLY A 410 4.36 -11.06 -4.00
CA GLY A 410 4.52 -12.12 -5.02
C GLY A 410 3.32 -12.21 -5.96
N ALA A 411 2.82 -13.43 -6.19
CA ALA A 411 1.67 -13.69 -7.06
C ALA A 411 0.42 -12.90 -6.64
N CYS A 412 0.15 -12.82 -5.34
CA CYS A 412 -0.98 -12.08 -4.78
C CYS A 412 -0.97 -10.61 -5.22
N CYS A 413 0.20 -9.95 -5.09
CA CYS A 413 0.35 -8.56 -5.45
C CYS A 413 0.33 -8.35 -6.98
N VAL A 414 1.14 -9.11 -7.72
CA VAL A 414 1.29 -8.91 -9.17
C VAL A 414 -0.01 -9.24 -9.89
N VAL A 415 -0.52 -10.46 -9.74
CA VAL A 415 -1.74 -10.89 -10.42
C VAL A 415 -2.97 -10.20 -9.83
N GLY A 416 -2.99 -10.00 -8.50
CA GLY A 416 -4.05 -9.25 -7.83
C GLY A 416 -4.21 -7.85 -8.40
N ASN A 417 -3.12 -7.10 -8.49
CA ASN A 417 -3.18 -5.75 -9.05
C ASN A 417 -3.46 -5.72 -10.56
N GLN A 418 -3.31 -6.83 -11.29
CA GLN A 418 -3.66 -6.90 -12.71
C GLN A 418 -5.13 -7.30 -12.94
N THR A 419 -5.70 -8.19 -12.10
CA THR A 419 -6.94 -8.90 -12.44
C THR A 419 -8.08 -8.71 -11.47
N TYR A 420 -7.83 -8.22 -10.26
CA TYR A 420 -8.85 -8.07 -9.23
C TYR A 420 -9.99 -7.16 -9.69
N VAL A 421 -11.24 -7.63 -9.57
CA VAL A 421 -12.44 -6.87 -9.92
C VAL A 421 -12.82 -5.94 -8.78
N ILE A 422 -12.66 -4.66 -9.00
CA ILE A 422 -13.08 -3.63 -8.04
C ILE A 422 -14.56 -3.32 -8.26
N LYS A 423 -15.37 -3.53 -7.23
CA LYS A 423 -16.77 -3.11 -7.16
C LYS A 423 -16.92 -1.85 -6.31
N LYS A 424 -18.08 -1.23 -6.38
CA LYS A 424 -18.36 0.00 -5.64
C LYS A 424 -18.05 -0.16 -4.15
N GLY A 425 -17.29 0.79 -3.59
CA GLY A 425 -16.92 0.83 -2.18
C GLY A 425 -15.94 -0.26 -1.72
N SER A 426 -15.48 -1.15 -2.62
CA SER A 426 -14.46 -2.14 -2.28
C SER A 426 -13.14 -1.48 -1.90
N ARG A 427 -12.43 -2.07 -0.92
CA ARG A 427 -11.11 -1.63 -0.48
C ARG A 427 -10.09 -2.75 -0.65
N MET A 428 -8.94 -2.39 -1.24
CA MET A 428 -7.85 -3.33 -1.49
C MET A 428 -6.54 -2.78 -0.88
N ALA A 429 -6.17 -3.28 0.30
CA ALA A 429 -4.95 -2.88 0.99
C ALA A 429 -3.74 -3.68 0.47
N ASN A 430 -2.70 -2.99 0.02
CA ASN A 430 -1.41 -3.57 -0.34
C ASN A 430 -0.27 -2.57 -0.05
N ASN A 431 0.92 -3.05 0.30
CA ASN A 431 2.08 -2.22 0.58
C ASN A 431 3.08 -2.18 -0.59
N SER A 432 2.61 -1.86 -1.78
CA SER A 432 3.34 -2.03 -3.04
C SER A 432 4.68 -1.30 -3.12
N ALA A 433 4.92 -0.25 -2.36
CA ALA A 433 6.18 0.49 -2.41
C ALA A 433 7.33 -0.28 -1.74
N VAL A 434 7.12 -0.84 -0.55
CA VAL A 434 8.12 -1.68 0.12
C VAL A 434 8.02 -3.13 -0.33
N ALA A 435 6.81 -3.59 -0.61
CA ALA A 435 6.50 -4.94 -1.08
C ALA A 435 7.08 -6.03 -0.15
N SER A 436 6.94 -5.86 1.16
CA SER A 436 7.46 -6.83 2.14
C SER A 436 6.67 -8.14 2.12
N MET A 437 7.37 -9.27 2.17
CA MET A 437 6.75 -10.56 2.48
C MET A 437 6.25 -10.56 3.94
N GLY A 438 5.28 -11.44 4.25
CA GLY A 438 4.66 -11.51 5.57
C GLY A 438 3.62 -10.43 5.85
N TYR A 439 3.26 -9.62 4.86
CA TYR A 439 2.30 -8.52 5.02
C TYR A 439 0.84 -8.99 5.11
N GLY A 440 0.46 -10.04 4.40
CA GLY A 440 -0.95 -10.40 4.17
C GLY A 440 -1.75 -10.65 5.45
N LEU A 441 -1.28 -11.52 6.37
CA LEU A 441 -2.00 -11.81 7.61
C LEU A 441 -2.15 -10.58 8.51
N PRO A 442 -1.05 -9.84 8.85
CA PRO A 442 -1.16 -8.62 9.64
C PRO A 442 -2.06 -7.57 8.97
N ALA A 443 -1.92 -7.40 7.66
CA ALA A 443 -2.73 -6.45 6.91
C ALA A 443 -4.21 -6.83 6.91
N ALA A 444 -4.54 -8.13 6.81
CA ALA A 444 -5.92 -8.59 6.92
C ALA A 444 -6.52 -8.31 8.31
N ILE A 445 -5.71 -8.45 9.37
CA ILE A 445 -6.11 -8.08 10.73
C ILE A 445 -6.45 -6.58 10.80
N GLY A 446 -5.53 -5.72 10.37
CA GLY A 446 -5.73 -4.28 10.38
C GLY A 446 -6.90 -3.83 9.50
N THR A 447 -6.99 -4.36 8.27
CA THR A 447 -8.09 -4.12 7.33
C THR A 447 -9.45 -4.53 7.91
N CYS A 448 -9.53 -5.71 8.54
CA CYS A 448 -10.75 -6.22 9.16
C CYS A 448 -11.20 -5.31 10.31
N ILE A 449 -10.29 -4.97 11.22
CA ILE A 449 -10.58 -4.13 12.39
C ILE A 449 -10.96 -2.72 11.94
N GLY A 450 -10.16 -2.08 11.07
CA GLY A 450 -10.45 -0.76 10.50
C GLY A 450 -11.73 -0.71 9.69
N GLY A 451 -12.10 -1.82 9.04
CA GLY A 451 -13.34 -1.98 8.29
C GLY A 451 -14.57 -2.35 9.13
N GLY A 452 -14.49 -2.26 10.47
CA GLY A 452 -15.62 -2.55 11.39
C GLY A 452 -15.84 -4.05 11.63
N ARG A 453 -14.78 -4.85 11.57
CA ARG A 453 -14.78 -6.31 11.80
C ARG A 453 -15.70 -7.08 10.84
N ARG A 454 -15.79 -6.62 9.61
CA ARG A 454 -16.53 -7.29 8.54
C ARG A 454 -15.67 -8.38 7.89
N THR A 455 -16.32 -9.31 7.20
CA THR A 455 -15.62 -10.31 6.39
C THR A 455 -14.55 -9.68 5.53
N THR A 456 -13.33 -10.19 5.67
CA THR A 456 -12.14 -9.67 5.00
C THR A 456 -11.41 -10.80 4.28
N ILE A 457 -11.04 -10.58 3.04
CA ILE A 457 -10.24 -11.52 2.26
C ILE A 457 -8.76 -11.23 2.51
N CYS A 458 -8.00 -12.27 2.79
CA CYS A 458 -6.55 -12.25 2.84
C CYS A 458 -6.00 -13.06 1.67
N LEU A 459 -5.34 -12.40 0.72
CA LEU A 459 -4.56 -13.07 -0.32
C LEU A 459 -3.11 -13.21 0.14
N GLU A 460 -2.66 -14.43 0.35
CA GLU A 460 -1.32 -14.72 0.88
C GLU A 460 -0.59 -15.76 0.01
N GLY A 461 0.74 -15.75 0.02
CA GLY A 461 1.58 -16.73 -0.68
C GLY A 461 2.27 -17.69 0.28
N ASP A 462 2.52 -18.92 -0.18
CA ASP A 462 3.13 -20.00 0.62
C ASP A 462 4.48 -19.64 1.25
N GLY A 463 5.34 -18.90 0.53
CA GLY A 463 6.60 -18.42 1.07
C GLY A 463 6.44 -17.19 1.96
N SER A 464 5.52 -16.29 1.60
CA SER A 464 5.32 -15.03 2.32
C SER A 464 4.68 -15.25 3.70
N ILE A 465 3.69 -16.13 3.82
CA ILE A 465 2.99 -16.41 5.07
C ILE A 465 3.95 -16.86 6.19
N MET A 466 5.06 -17.52 5.83
CA MET A 466 6.05 -18.02 6.79
C MET A 466 6.69 -16.93 7.67
N MET A 467 6.64 -15.67 7.24
CA MET A 467 7.26 -14.56 7.97
C MET A 467 6.39 -14.00 9.11
N ASN A 468 5.07 -14.24 9.07
CA ASN A 468 4.12 -13.83 10.10
C ASN A 468 3.05 -14.91 10.36
N LEU A 469 3.42 -16.17 10.20
CA LEU A 469 2.52 -17.33 10.33
C LEU A 469 1.78 -17.35 11.68
N GLN A 470 2.43 -16.91 12.75
CA GLN A 470 1.90 -16.86 14.12
C GLN A 470 0.67 -15.95 14.24
N GLU A 471 0.44 -15.04 13.31
CA GLU A 471 -0.71 -14.14 13.31
C GLU A 471 -2.03 -14.86 12.96
N LEU A 472 -1.96 -16.10 12.49
CA LEU A 472 -3.13 -16.99 12.43
C LEU A 472 -3.79 -17.12 13.80
N GLN A 473 -2.99 -17.20 14.89
CA GLN A 473 -3.53 -17.24 16.25
C GLN A 473 -4.18 -15.93 16.66
N THR A 474 -3.65 -14.78 16.22
CA THR A 474 -4.25 -13.46 16.48
C THR A 474 -5.65 -13.36 15.87
N ILE A 475 -5.83 -13.89 14.67
CA ILE A 475 -7.14 -13.95 13.99
C ILE A 475 -8.14 -14.79 14.79
N ILE A 476 -7.75 -15.99 15.20
CA ILE A 476 -8.59 -16.92 15.99
C ILE A 476 -8.96 -16.31 17.36
N THR A 477 -7.95 -15.79 18.08
CA THR A 477 -8.13 -15.20 19.41
C THR A 477 -9.14 -14.05 19.40
N ASN A 478 -9.07 -13.21 18.36
CA ASN A 478 -9.94 -12.04 18.20
C ASN A 478 -11.24 -12.35 17.42
N LYS A 479 -11.46 -13.59 17.01
CA LYS A 479 -12.64 -14.06 16.24
C LYS A 479 -12.88 -13.18 15.01
N LEU A 480 -11.81 -12.85 14.28
CA LEU A 480 -11.93 -12.00 13.10
C LEU A 480 -12.42 -12.84 11.89
N PRO A 481 -13.47 -12.40 11.17
CA PRO A 481 -14.03 -13.14 10.04
C PRO A 481 -13.14 -12.96 8.80
N ILE A 482 -11.92 -13.49 8.87
CA ILE A 482 -10.92 -13.39 7.79
C ILE A 482 -10.86 -14.70 7.03
N LYS A 483 -11.03 -14.63 5.70
CA LYS A 483 -10.88 -15.74 4.77
C LYS A 483 -9.47 -15.68 4.20
N VAL A 484 -8.60 -16.59 4.66
CA VAL A 484 -7.21 -16.68 4.18
C VAL A 484 -7.19 -17.56 2.93
N PHE A 485 -6.89 -16.98 1.79
CA PHE A 485 -6.62 -17.69 0.54
C PHE A 485 -5.11 -17.74 0.32
N LEU A 486 -4.52 -18.92 0.49
CA LEU A 486 -3.11 -19.16 0.29
C LEU A 486 -2.86 -19.63 -1.15
N ILE A 487 -2.14 -18.83 -1.93
CA ILE A 487 -1.65 -19.23 -3.25
C ILE A 487 -0.39 -20.06 -3.05
N ASN A 488 -0.51 -21.36 -3.24
CA ASN A 488 0.61 -22.30 -3.16
C ASN A 488 1.16 -22.56 -4.56
N ASN A 489 2.29 -21.96 -4.86
CA ASN A 489 3.09 -22.20 -6.07
C ASN A 489 4.43 -22.86 -5.74
N ASN A 490 4.49 -23.53 -4.59
CA ASN A 490 5.63 -24.28 -4.09
C ASN A 490 6.90 -23.43 -3.96
N GLY A 491 6.76 -22.19 -3.42
CA GLY A 491 7.89 -21.35 -3.04
C GLY A 491 7.93 -19.93 -3.58
N TYR A 492 9.12 -19.38 -3.65
CA TYR A 492 9.35 -17.98 -4.07
C TYR A 492 9.30 -17.81 -5.60
N HIS A 493 8.08 -17.85 -6.14
CA HIS A 493 7.84 -17.92 -7.57
C HIS A 493 8.43 -16.74 -8.38
N SER A 494 8.36 -15.51 -7.87
CA SER A 494 8.97 -14.35 -8.55
C SER A 494 10.48 -14.52 -8.71
N ILE A 495 11.15 -15.10 -7.71
CA ILE A 495 12.59 -15.38 -7.76
C ILE A 495 12.88 -16.56 -8.67
N ARG A 496 12.02 -17.61 -8.66
CA ARG A 496 12.09 -18.72 -9.63
C ARG A 496 12.08 -18.19 -11.08
N LEU A 497 11.17 -17.28 -11.40
CA LEU A 497 11.11 -16.66 -12.74
C LEU A 497 12.37 -15.87 -13.06
N THR A 498 12.92 -15.13 -12.10
CA THR A 498 14.18 -14.37 -12.27
C THR A 498 15.35 -15.30 -12.55
N GLN A 499 15.50 -16.36 -11.73
CA GLN A 499 16.58 -17.34 -11.93
C GLN A 499 16.44 -18.08 -13.27
N ASN A 500 15.22 -18.47 -13.66
CA ASN A 500 14.97 -19.08 -14.95
C ASN A 500 15.34 -18.17 -16.13
N ASN A 501 15.11 -16.88 -16.03
CA ASN A 501 15.35 -15.93 -17.12
C ASN A 501 16.84 -15.52 -17.23
N LEU A 502 17.48 -15.25 -16.10
CA LEU A 502 18.82 -14.65 -16.06
C LEU A 502 19.94 -15.68 -15.87
N PHE A 503 19.65 -16.78 -15.15
CA PHE A 503 20.68 -17.74 -14.69
C PHE A 503 20.37 -19.17 -15.13
N LYS A 504 19.97 -19.36 -16.38
CA LYS A 504 19.50 -20.65 -16.94
C LYS A 504 20.49 -21.80 -16.75
N GLU A 505 21.80 -21.51 -16.83
CA GLU A 505 22.88 -22.49 -16.75
C GLU A 505 23.25 -22.85 -15.30
N HIS A 506 22.64 -22.19 -14.31
CA HIS A 506 22.95 -22.39 -12.91
C HIS A 506 21.85 -23.21 -12.21
N CYS A 507 22.23 -23.96 -11.18
CA CYS A 507 21.27 -24.58 -10.27
C CYS A 507 20.46 -23.51 -9.56
N LYS A 508 19.16 -23.78 -9.33
CA LYS A 508 18.32 -22.91 -8.53
C LYS A 508 18.70 -22.95 -7.08
N ILE A 509 18.56 -21.82 -6.40
CA ILE A 509 18.88 -21.64 -4.98
C ILE A 509 17.78 -20.89 -4.25
N GLY A 510 17.43 -21.30 -3.02
CA GLY A 510 16.60 -20.58 -2.06
C GLY A 510 15.17 -20.31 -2.53
N ILE A 511 14.62 -21.08 -3.46
CA ILE A 511 13.28 -20.82 -4.03
C ILE A 511 12.18 -21.75 -3.50
N GLY A 512 12.55 -22.84 -2.86
CA GLY A 512 11.63 -23.85 -2.36
C GLY A 512 12.14 -25.27 -2.62
N PRO A 513 11.30 -26.31 -2.53
CA PRO A 513 11.71 -27.71 -2.69
C PRO A 513 12.46 -28.00 -4.00
N GLU A 514 12.16 -27.27 -5.07
CA GLU A 514 12.84 -27.40 -6.36
C GLU A 514 14.35 -27.10 -6.29
N SER A 515 14.77 -26.20 -5.37
CA SER A 515 16.19 -25.90 -5.18
C SER A 515 16.91 -26.87 -4.24
N GLY A 516 16.17 -27.69 -3.48
CA GLY A 516 16.72 -28.69 -2.57
C GLY A 516 17.27 -28.15 -1.24
N ASP A 517 17.27 -26.83 -1.06
CA ASP A 517 17.84 -26.13 0.09
C ASP A 517 16.79 -25.39 0.95
N LEU A 518 15.51 -25.37 0.52
CA LEU A 518 14.40 -24.75 1.22
C LEU A 518 13.13 -25.61 1.06
N SER A 519 12.33 -25.68 2.11
CA SER A 519 11.03 -26.35 2.09
C SER A 519 9.99 -25.59 2.88
N PHE A 520 8.71 -25.91 2.67
CA PHE A 520 7.57 -25.35 3.36
C PHE A 520 6.79 -26.43 4.11
N PRO A 521 6.07 -26.10 5.18
CA PRO A 521 5.26 -27.05 5.91
C PRO A 521 4.04 -27.48 5.07
N GLU A 522 3.41 -28.56 5.48
CA GLU A 522 2.08 -28.95 5.00
C GLU A 522 1.04 -28.01 5.61
N PHE A 523 0.52 -27.06 4.83
CA PHE A 523 -0.34 -25.97 5.33
C PHE A 523 -1.67 -26.47 5.88
N LYS A 524 -2.16 -27.62 5.43
CA LYS A 524 -3.30 -28.28 6.05
C LYS A 524 -3.08 -28.53 7.54
N LYS A 525 -1.94 -29.10 7.91
CA LYS A 525 -1.60 -29.36 9.32
C LYS A 525 -1.43 -28.07 10.12
N ILE A 526 -0.89 -27.03 9.49
CA ILE A 526 -0.79 -25.69 10.11
C ILE A 526 -2.18 -25.13 10.37
N ALA A 527 -3.06 -25.12 9.37
CA ALA A 527 -4.43 -24.63 9.52
C ALA A 527 -5.17 -25.37 10.64
N GLU A 528 -5.12 -26.70 10.65
CA GLU A 528 -5.73 -27.54 11.68
C GLU A 528 -5.15 -27.27 13.08
N ALA A 529 -3.83 -27.06 13.20
CA ALA A 529 -3.17 -26.78 14.47
C ALA A 529 -3.59 -25.43 15.07
N PHE A 530 -3.89 -24.43 14.24
CA PHE A 530 -4.43 -23.14 14.67
C PHE A 530 -5.97 -23.13 14.81
N GLY A 531 -6.66 -24.24 14.47
CA GLY A 531 -8.11 -24.37 14.62
C GLY A 531 -8.93 -23.78 13.48
N TYR A 532 -8.39 -23.72 12.27
CA TYR A 532 -9.11 -23.30 11.06
C TYR A 532 -9.82 -24.45 10.39
N ASP A 533 -11.00 -24.19 9.84
CA ASP A 533 -11.56 -25.02 8.78
C ASP A 533 -10.69 -24.89 7.53
N TYR A 534 -10.23 -26.06 7.01
CA TYR A 534 -9.34 -26.12 5.88
C TYR A 534 -10.05 -26.55 4.60
N TYR A 535 -9.82 -25.78 3.54
CA TYR A 535 -10.27 -26.07 2.18
C TYR A 535 -9.07 -26.06 1.23
N SER A 536 -9.18 -26.78 0.12
CA SER A 536 -8.14 -26.73 -0.92
C SER A 536 -8.72 -27.02 -2.31
N ALA A 537 -8.03 -26.53 -3.33
CA ALA A 537 -8.35 -26.80 -4.73
C ALA A 537 -7.09 -26.88 -5.59
N SER A 538 -7.09 -27.82 -6.56
CA SER A 538 -5.98 -28.12 -7.47
C SER A 538 -6.36 -28.13 -8.96
N SER A 539 -7.55 -27.62 -9.31
CA SER A 539 -7.96 -27.38 -10.71
C SER A 539 -8.82 -26.13 -10.78
N ASN A 540 -9.05 -25.57 -11.96
CA ASN A 540 -9.91 -24.38 -12.12
C ASN A 540 -11.35 -24.68 -11.68
N LYS A 541 -11.87 -25.86 -12.00
CA LYS A 541 -13.22 -26.27 -11.60
C LYS A 541 -13.34 -26.41 -10.09
N GLU A 542 -12.44 -27.14 -9.45
CA GLU A 542 -12.43 -27.29 -7.99
C GLU A 542 -12.26 -25.93 -7.29
N MET A 543 -11.43 -25.05 -7.85
CA MET A 543 -11.18 -23.71 -7.31
C MET A 543 -12.46 -22.88 -7.27
N MET A 544 -13.26 -22.86 -8.35
CA MET A 544 -14.52 -22.13 -8.37
C MET A 544 -15.49 -22.67 -7.31
N GLU A 545 -15.70 -23.98 -7.25
CA GLU A 545 -16.57 -24.62 -6.26
C GLU A 545 -16.09 -24.38 -4.80
N THR A 546 -14.77 -24.36 -4.60
CA THR A 546 -14.17 -24.16 -3.28
C THR A 546 -14.26 -22.71 -2.83
N VAL A 547 -14.02 -21.75 -3.74
CA VAL A 547 -14.19 -20.31 -3.45
C VAL A 547 -15.60 -20.03 -2.97
N ASP A 548 -16.63 -20.55 -3.66
CA ASP A 548 -18.03 -20.34 -3.28
C ASP A 548 -18.29 -20.87 -1.86
N LYS A 549 -17.87 -22.09 -1.55
CA LYS A 549 -17.99 -22.68 -0.20
C LYS A 549 -17.27 -21.85 0.88
N VAL A 550 -16.07 -21.36 0.59
CA VAL A 550 -15.29 -20.55 1.53
C VAL A 550 -15.97 -19.21 1.79
N LEU A 551 -16.55 -18.59 0.76
CA LEU A 551 -17.25 -17.32 0.91
C LEU A 551 -18.54 -17.45 1.72
N GLU A 552 -19.23 -18.60 1.65
CA GLU A 552 -20.43 -18.92 2.42
C GLU A 552 -20.14 -19.36 3.86
N ALA A 553 -18.93 -19.87 4.15
CA ALA A 553 -18.56 -20.35 5.48
C ALA A 553 -18.55 -19.24 6.52
N ASP A 554 -18.89 -19.54 7.75
CA ASP A 554 -18.81 -18.60 8.89
C ASP A 554 -17.37 -18.51 9.45
N GLY A 555 -17.06 -17.37 10.08
CA GLY A 555 -15.79 -17.17 10.82
C GLY A 555 -14.53 -17.21 9.97
N PRO A 556 -13.36 -17.40 10.59
CA PRO A 556 -12.09 -17.52 9.90
C PRO A 556 -11.94 -18.87 9.20
N VAL A 557 -11.44 -18.85 7.97
CA VAL A 557 -11.23 -20.04 7.13
C VAL A 557 -9.86 -19.97 6.48
N PHE A 558 -9.23 -21.14 6.26
CA PHE A 558 -7.98 -21.26 5.53
C PHE A 558 -8.20 -22.08 4.26
N CYS A 559 -7.96 -21.47 3.11
CA CYS A 559 -8.15 -22.09 1.80
C CYS A 559 -6.83 -22.08 1.01
N GLU A 560 -6.34 -23.24 0.64
CA GLU A 560 -5.11 -23.41 -0.14
C GLU A 560 -5.43 -23.68 -1.61
N ILE A 561 -4.92 -22.80 -2.48
CA ILE A 561 -5.09 -22.90 -3.94
C ILE A 561 -3.74 -23.30 -4.55
N PHE A 562 -3.66 -24.55 -5.03
CA PHE A 562 -2.46 -25.05 -5.70
C PHE A 562 -2.38 -24.51 -7.12
N THR A 563 -1.30 -23.78 -7.42
CA THR A 563 -1.09 -23.11 -8.71
C THR A 563 0.18 -23.59 -9.40
N ASP A 564 0.24 -23.42 -10.73
CA ASP A 564 1.35 -23.91 -11.55
C ASP A 564 2.66 -23.18 -11.22
N THR A 565 3.71 -23.95 -10.93
CA THR A 565 5.08 -23.45 -10.71
C THR A 565 5.74 -22.88 -11.96
N LYS A 566 5.14 -23.09 -13.14
CA LYS A 566 5.60 -22.57 -14.44
C LYS A 566 4.82 -21.33 -14.89
N GLN A 567 3.81 -20.91 -14.12
CA GLN A 567 3.00 -19.75 -14.46
C GLN A 567 3.87 -18.52 -14.66
N VAL A 568 3.76 -17.86 -15.79
CA VAL A 568 4.44 -16.58 -16.07
C VAL A 568 3.51 -15.41 -15.75
N TRP A 569 4.11 -14.27 -15.39
CA TRP A 569 3.37 -13.02 -15.24
C TRP A 569 3.20 -12.36 -16.60
N GLU A 570 1.97 -12.07 -17.00
CA GLU A 570 1.63 -11.43 -18.28
C GLU A 570 0.30 -10.63 -18.18
N PRO A 571 0.20 -9.44 -18.81
CA PRO A 571 1.28 -8.79 -19.52
C PRO A 571 2.31 -8.15 -18.57
N LYS A 572 3.52 -7.92 -19.05
CA LYS A 572 4.58 -7.23 -18.28
C LYS A 572 5.60 -6.55 -19.18
N SER A 573 6.25 -5.50 -18.66
CA SER A 573 7.49 -5.01 -19.26
C SER A 573 8.56 -6.10 -19.18
N SER A 574 9.23 -6.37 -20.27
CA SER A 574 10.27 -7.40 -20.37
C SER A 574 11.36 -6.95 -21.32
N THR A 575 12.60 -7.30 -21.00
CA THR A 575 13.72 -7.07 -21.89
C THR A 575 13.52 -7.87 -23.19
N LYS A 576 13.68 -7.22 -24.32
CA LYS A 576 13.65 -7.82 -25.65
C LYS A 576 15.07 -7.96 -26.15
N ARG A 577 15.39 -9.10 -26.78
CA ARG A 577 16.67 -9.30 -27.47
C ARG A 577 16.45 -9.03 -28.94
N LEU A 578 17.20 -8.07 -29.50
CA LEU A 578 17.21 -7.78 -30.93
C LEU A 578 17.99 -8.86 -31.70
N GLU A 579 17.90 -8.83 -33.03
CA GLU A 579 18.59 -9.80 -33.93
C GLU A 579 20.10 -9.78 -33.76
N ASP A 580 20.70 -8.62 -33.52
CA ASP A 580 22.14 -8.43 -33.25
C ASP A 580 22.59 -8.90 -31.85
N GLY A 581 21.65 -9.36 -31.00
CA GLY A 581 21.90 -9.80 -29.63
C GLY A 581 21.78 -8.70 -28.57
N THR A 582 21.58 -7.45 -28.95
CA THR A 582 21.40 -6.31 -28.04
C THR A 582 20.14 -6.50 -27.19
N LEU A 583 20.23 -6.16 -25.89
CA LEU A 583 19.10 -6.18 -24.97
C LEU A 583 18.52 -4.78 -24.83
N VAL A 584 17.24 -4.64 -25.16
CA VAL A 584 16.51 -3.38 -25.04
C VAL A 584 15.32 -3.52 -24.09
N SER A 585 14.97 -2.42 -23.41
CA SER A 585 13.73 -2.32 -22.63
C SER A 585 12.71 -1.57 -23.48
N PRO A 586 11.71 -2.24 -24.09
CA PRO A 586 10.68 -1.58 -24.87
C PRO A 586 9.92 -0.54 -24.06
N PRO A 587 9.31 0.44 -24.71
CA PRO A 587 8.38 1.36 -24.05
C PRO A 587 7.14 0.61 -23.55
N LEU A 588 6.38 1.21 -22.64
CA LEU A 588 5.25 0.53 -21.95
C LEU A 588 4.05 0.21 -22.84
N GLU A 589 3.98 0.72 -24.06
CA GLU A 589 2.99 0.26 -25.05
C GLU A 589 3.27 -1.16 -25.55
N ASP A 590 4.53 -1.63 -25.45
CA ASP A 590 4.98 -2.93 -25.96
C ASP A 590 5.30 -3.91 -24.82
N LEU A 591 4.28 -4.38 -24.14
CA LEU A 591 4.39 -5.36 -23.05
C LEU A 591 4.51 -6.79 -23.60
N ALA A 592 5.29 -7.63 -22.90
CA ALA A 592 5.32 -9.08 -23.18
C ALA A 592 4.04 -9.81 -22.68
N PRO A 593 3.53 -10.84 -23.37
CA PRO A 593 3.98 -11.32 -24.68
C PRO A 593 3.79 -10.26 -25.77
N PHE A 594 4.81 -10.02 -26.58
CA PHE A 594 4.80 -8.93 -27.56
C PHE A 594 3.75 -9.17 -28.64
N LEU A 595 3.00 -8.11 -28.99
CA LEU A 595 2.11 -8.11 -30.15
C LEU A 595 2.92 -8.03 -31.45
N SER A 596 2.29 -8.38 -32.59
CA SER A 596 2.89 -8.10 -33.89
C SER A 596 3.10 -6.59 -34.08
N ARG A 597 4.09 -6.19 -34.86
CA ARG A 597 4.36 -4.77 -35.12
C ARG A 597 3.20 -4.09 -35.84
N GLU A 598 2.52 -4.81 -36.71
CA GLU A 598 1.34 -4.33 -37.42
C GLU A 598 0.20 -4.05 -36.43
N GLU A 599 -0.12 -5.02 -35.57
CA GLU A 599 -1.16 -4.86 -34.55
C GLU A 599 -0.85 -3.71 -33.57
N LEU A 600 0.40 -3.62 -33.08
CA LEU A 600 0.78 -2.53 -32.18
C LEU A 600 0.68 -1.17 -32.89
N LYS A 601 1.05 -1.08 -34.18
CA LYS A 601 0.95 0.14 -34.98
C LYS A 601 -0.49 0.60 -35.15
N ASP A 602 -1.45 -0.34 -35.30
CA ASP A 602 -2.87 -0.02 -35.43
C ASP A 602 -3.48 0.49 -34.12
N ILE A 603 -2.87 0.14 -32.95
CA ILE A 603 -3.28 0.60 -31.63
C ILE A 603 -2.73 2.01 -31.33
N MET A 604 -1.56 2.35 -31.84
CA MET A 604 -0.85 3.56 -31.45
C MET A 604 -1.22 4.76 -32.35
N PHE A 605 -1.62 5.87 -31.71
CA PHE A 605 -1.88 7.17 -32.36
C PHE A 605 -0.60 8.00 -32.54
N ILE A 606 0.50 7.56 -31.98
CA ILE A 606 1.83 8.18 -32.08
C ILE A 606 2.78 7.21 -32.77
N PRO A 607 3.86 7.69 -33.42
CA PRO A 607 4.84 6.81 -34.03
C PRO A 607 5.43 5.83 -33.00
N LEU A 608 5.60 4.59 -33.43
CA LEU A 608 6.40 3.63 -32.68
C LEU A 608 7.85 4.11 -32.63
N LEU A 609 8.53 3.82 -31.53
CA LEU A 609 9.98 4.03 -31.45
C LEU A 609 10.67 2.95 -32.29
N ASP A 610 11.61 3.37 -33.14
CA ASP A 610 12.43 2.45 -33.91
C ASP A 610 13.34 1.65 -32.97
N GLU A 611 13.53 0.40 -33.27
CA GLU A 611 14.37 -0.51 -32.50
C GLU A 611 15.85 -0.35 -32.93
N GLU A 612 16.40 0.87 -32.82
CA GLU A 612 17.82 1.13 -33.07
C GLU A 612 18.71 0.75 -31.89
#